data_ab1edf455003993fbfbe28a43e97c7aa
#
_entry.id   ab1edf455003993fbfbe28a43e97c7aa
#
_cell.length_a   1.000
_cell.length_b   1.000
_cell.length_c   1.000
_cell.angle_alpha   90.00
_cell.angle_beta   90.00
_cell.angle_gamma   90.00
#
_symmetry.space_group_name_H-M   'P 1'
#
loop_
_entity.id
_entity.type
_entity.pdbx_description
1 polymer ?
#
loop_
_entity_poly.entity_id
_entity_poly.type
_entity_poly.pdbx_seq_one_letter_code
_entity_poly.pdbx_strand_id
1 'polypeptide(L)'
;RQEHDLEILLEKTGMARATYYYHTKRLSESDGYDGARAAICKIYDHHKGRYGYRRITSQLRNDGIVLNHKTVQKLMVEMGLYGKKKKAKYKSYKGEIGKIAPNVIDRDFIATAPNQKWTTDVTEVKIKDRKIYLSPILDMFNGEIISYTISYHPDLQMAMKMLDKAFKKTDIPEGLILHSDQGWHYQHLRYQKALKDRNIVQSMSRKGNCLDNAMMENFFGLMK
;
A
#
# COMPACT_ATOMS: atom_id res chain seq x y z
N ARG A 1 38.51 17.49 24.35
CA ARG A 1 39.50 16.92 25.27
C ARG A 1 40.76 16.43 24.57
N GLN A 2 40.69 16.06 23.31
CA GLN A 2 41.88 15.66 22.53
C GLN A 2 42.79 16.84 22.19
N GLU A 3 42.24 18.07 22.09
CA GLU A 3 42.96 19.27 21.67
C GLU A 3 43.13 20.30 22.83
N HIS A 4 42.32 20.23 23.91
CA HIS A 4 42.31 21.19 25.00
C HIS A 4 42.19 20.51 26.36
N ASP A 5 42.77 21.15 27.38
CA ASP A 5 42.70 20.68 28.77
C ASP A 5 41.26 20.76 29.31
N LEU A 6 40.86 19.74 30.08
CA LEU A 6 39.50 19.63 30.61
C LEU A 6 39.11 20.83 31.47
N GLU A 7 40.04 21.38 32.23
CA GLU A 7 39.78 22.53 33.13
C GLU A 7 39.38 23.78 32.33
N ILE A 8 40.08 24.04 31.23
CA ILE A 8 39.79 25.19 30.34
C ILE A 8 38.40 25.02 29.68
N LEU A 9 38.05 23.80 29.29
CA LEU A 9 36.75 23.55 28.69
C LEU A 9 35.60 23.69 29.69
N LEU A 10 35.77 23.22 30.92
CA LEU A 10 34.78 23.36 31.99
C LEU A 10 34.58 24.83 32.40
N GLU A 11 35.63 25.63 32.50
CA GLU A 11 35.57 27.04 32.79
C GLU A 11 34.81 27.80 31.68
N LYS A 12 35.16 27.58 30.41
CA LYS A 12 34.51 28.24 29.29
C LYS A 12 33.04 27.85 29.10
N THR A 13 32.65 26.63 29.47
CA THR A 13 31.25 26.16 29.32
C THR A 13 30.42 26.41 30.58
N GLY A 14 31.03 26.83 31.69
CA GLY A 14 30.34 26.97 32.98
C GLY A 14 29.86 25.65 33.58
N MET A 15 30.38 24.52 33.09
CA MET A 15 29.92 23.18 33.48
C MET A 15 30.69 22.68 34.73
N ALA A 16 29.93 22.24 35.74
CA ALA A 16 30.55 21.61 36.92
C ALA A 16 31.24 20.29 36.53
N ARG A 17 32.43 20.02 37.11
CA ARG A 17 33.21 18.80 36.83
C ARG A 17 32.42 17.51 37.06
N ALA A 18 31.58 17.46 38.11
CA ALA A 18 30.70 16.34 38.41
C ALA A 18 29.67 16.10 37.28
N THR A 19 29.09 17.16 36.72
CA THR A 19 28.14 17.11 35.63
C THR A 19 28.80 16.55 34.36
N TYR A 20 30.05 16.96 34.08
CA TYR A 20 30.80 16.41 32.93
C TYR A 20 30.99 14.89 33.06
N TYR A 21 31.49 14.42 34.23
CA TYR A 21 31.73 13.00 34.43
C TYR A 21 30.41 12.19 34.45
N TYR A 22 29.34 12.76 35.01
CA TYR A 22 27.99 12.15 34.92
C TYR A 22 27.55 11.92 33.46
N HIS A 23 27.67 12.92 32.63
CA HIS A 23 27.32 12.78 31.22
C HIS A 23 28.26 11.85 30.46
N THR A 24 29.56 11.91 30.72
CA THR A 24 30.54 11.02 30.08
C THR A 24 30.28 9.56 30.44
N LYS A 25 30.00 9.27 31.72
CA LYS A 25 29.61 7.92 32.15
C LYS A 25 28.33 7.46 31.47
N ARG A 26 27.32 8.32 31.43
CA ARG A 26 26.04 8.00 30.76
C ARG A 26 26.17 7.78 29.25
N LEU A 27 27.09 8.45 28.57
CA LEU A 27 27.39 8.24 27.15
C LEU A 27 28.16 6.93 26.89
N SER A 28 28.90 6.42 27.89
CA SER A 28 29.61 5.15 27.78
C SER A 28 28.79 3.95 28.21
N GLU A 29 27.68 4.15 28.90
CA GLU A 29 26.75 3.08 29.27
C GLU A 29 25.84 2.73 28.09
N SER A 30 25.70 1.43 27.79
CA SER A 30 24.71 0.94 26.84
C SER A 30 23.31 1.30 27.38
N ASP A 31 22.45 1.83 26.50
CA ASP A 31 21.09 2.24 26.90
C ASP A 31 20.11 1.05 27.05
N GLY A 32 20.64 -0.18 27.07
CA GLY A 32 19.87 -1.41 27.24
C GLY A 32 19.03 -1.82 26.01
N TYR A 33 19.12 -1.08 24.89
CA TYR A 33 18.37 -1.38 23.67
C TYR A 33 19.18 -2.10 22.59
N ASP A 34 20.38 -2.58 22.87
CA ASP A 34 21.24 -3.21 21.85
C ASP A 34 20.60 -4.47 21.25
N GLY A 35 19.97 -5.31 22.06
CA GLY A 35 19.20 -6.45 21.58
C GLY A 35 18.01 -6.05 20.73
N ALA A 36 17.33 -4.97 21.07
CA ALA A 36 16.21 -4.45 20.28
C ALA A 36 16.69 -3.85 18.96
N ARG A 37 17.82 -3.14 18.94
CA ARG A 37 18.44 -2.64 17.69
C ARG A 37 18.80 -3.76 16.75
N ALA A 38 19.41 -4.84 17.25
CA ALA A 38 19.75 -6.01 16.44
C ALA A 38 18.49 -6.68 15.85
N ALA A 39 17.44 -6.84 16.66
CA ALA A 39 16.17 -7.40 16.20
C ALA A 39 15.48 -6.51 15.15
N ILE A 40 15.48 -5.18 15.33
CA ILE A 40 14.95 -4.21 14.37
C ILE A 40 15.68 -4.32 13.03
N CYS A 41 17.03 -4.36 13.03
CA CYS A 41 17.83 -4.53 11.83
C CYS A 41 17.49 -5.82 11.10
N LYS A 42 17.42 -6.94 11.83
CA LYS A 42 17.08 -8.26 11.27
C LYS A 42 15.72 -8.25 10.57
N ILE A 43 14.69 -7.68 11.21
CA ILE A 43 13.34 -7.57 10.65
C ILE A 43 13.36 -6.63 9.42
N TYR A 44 14.05 -5.49 9.52
CA TYR A 44 14.12 -4.51 8.45
C TYR A 44 14.76 -5.09 7.18
N ASP A 45 15.87 -5.83 7.33
CA ASP A 45 16.59 -6.45 6.21
C ASP A 45 15.81 -7.62 5.61
N HIS A 46 15.20 -8.47 6.45
CA HIS A 46 14.33 -9.56 6.01
C HIS A 46 13.21 -9.02 5.08
N HIS A 47 12.62 -7.89 5.43
CA HIS A 47 11.58 -7.23 4.65
C HIS A 47 12.13 -6.23 3.63
N LYS A 48 13.43 -6.28 3.31
CA LYS A 48 14.09 -5.45 2.27
C LYS A 48 13.84 -3.94 2.44
N GLY A 49 13.76 -3.47 3.69
CA GLY A 49 13.54 -2.07 4.03
C GLY A 49 12.12 -1.56 3.79
N ARG A 50 11.13 -2.43 3.55
CA ARG A 50 9.75 -2.01 3.28
C ARG A 50 8.93 -1.73 4.53
N TYR A 51 9.37 -2.25 5.69
CA TYR A 51 8.67 -2.07 6.96
C TYR A 51 9.05 -0.74 7.60
N GLY A 52 8.04 0.07 7.92
CA GLY A 52 8.18 1.23 8.79
C GLY A 52 8.01 0.82 10.26
N TYR A 53 8.23 1.78 11.17
CA TYR A 53 8.24 1.51 12.61
C TYR A 53 7.00 0.79 13.16
N ARG A 54 5.79 1.06 12.62
CA ARG A 54 4.56 0.40 13.10
C ARG A 54 4.56 -1.10 12.81
N ARG A 55 4.98 -1.50 11.59
CA ARG A 55 5.06 -2.91 11.20
C ARG A 55 6.19 -3.62 11.94
N ILE A 56 7.33 -2.95 12.13
CA ILE A 56 8.46 -3.47 12.93
C ILE A 56 8.03 -3.65 14.38
N THR A 57 7.30 -2.71 14.98
CA THR A 57 6.76 -2.86 16.33
C THR A 57 5.84 -4.06 16.46
N SER A 58 4.97 -4.27 15.48
CA SER A 58 4.08 -5.44 15.45
C SER A 58 4.86 -6.74 15.35
N GLN A 59 5.88 -6.81 14.49
CA GLN A 59 6.73 -7.98 14.34
C GLN A 59 7.55 -8.27 15.59
N LEU A 60 8.16 -7.25 16.19
CA LEU A 60 8.87 -7.40 17.48
C LEU A 60 7.99 -7.99 18.57
N ARG A 61 6.72 -7.56 18.63
CA ARG A 61 5.75 -8.10 19.61
C ARG A 61 5.46 -9.58 19.33
N ASN A 62 5.31 -9.97 18.06
CA ASN A 62 5.14 -11.38 17.68
C ASN A 62 6.35 -12.22 18.05
N ASP A 63 7.55 -11.64 17.99
CA ASP A 63 8.82 -12.27 18.36
C ASP A 63 9.09 -12.21 19.89
N GLY A 64 8.11 -11.76 20.69
CA GLY A 64 8.19 -11.69 22.16
C GLY A 64 8.86 -10.42 22.71
N ILE A 65 9.27 -9.47 21.88
CA ILE A 65 9.91 -8.22 22.29
C ILE A 65 8.85 -7.11 22.36
N VAL A 66 8.42 -6.76 23.58
CA VAL A 66 7.38 -5.75 23.81
C VAL A 66 8.01 -4.37 24.01
N LEU A 67 7.91 -3.52 23.00
CA LEU A 67 8.37 -2.13 23.03
C LEU A 67 7.26 -1.17 22.60
N ASN A 68 7.34 0.07 23.14
CA ASN A 68 6.45 1.13 22.67
C ASN A 68 6.84 1.54 21.24
N HIS A 69 5.84 1.77 20.39
CA HIS A 69 6.07 2.16 19.00
C HIS A 69 6.88 3.46 18.84
N LYS A 70 6.80 4.40 19.81
CA LYS A 70 7.62 5.62 19.84
C LYS A 70 9.09 5.29 20.09
N THR A 71 9.37 4.31 20.96
CA THR A 71 10.75 3.84 21.22
C THR A 71 11.31 3.18 19.96
N VAL A 72 10.55 2.30 19.31
CA VAL A 72 10.97 1.66 18.05
C VAL A 72 11.24 2.71 16.97
N GLN A 73 10.38 3.73 16.86
CA GLN A 73 10.56 4.82 15.91
C GLN A 73 11.87 5.59 16.20
N LYS A 74 12.15 5.91 17.47
CA LYS A 74 13.38 6.61 17.87
C LYS A 74 14.61 5.79 17.52
N LEU A 75 14.64 4.51 17.88
CA LEU A 75 15.76 3.61 17.56
C LEU A 75 15.99 3.48 16.05
N MET A 76 14.91 3.36 15.26
CA MET A 76 15.03 3.32 13.81
C MET A 76 15.60 4.62 13.23
N VAL A 77 15.20 5.79 13.74
CA VAL A 77 15.75 7.09 13.31
C VAL A 77 17.23 7.19 13.66
N GLU A 78 17.64 6.79 14.86
CA GLU A 78 19.05 6.76 15.29
C GLU A 78 19.91 5.86 14.39
N MET A 79 19.35 4.73 13.92
CA MET A 79 20.02 3.81 13.00
C MET A 79 19.90 4.21 11.52
N GLY A 80 19.22 5.32 11.19
CA GLY A 80 18.99 5.75 9.80
C GLY A 80 18.04 4.85 9.00
N LEU A 81 17.20 4.04 9.69
CA LEU A 81 16.29 3.08 9.06
C LEU A 81 14.92 3.71 8.79
N TYR A 82 14.58 3.87 7.53
CA TYR A 82 13.30 4.42 7.10
C TYR A 82 12.58 3.45 6.17
N GLY A 83 11.27 3.27 6.37
CA GLY A 83 10.46 2.45 5.47
C GLY A 83 10.48 3.01 4.03
N LYS A 84 10.96 2.22 3.09
CA LYS A 84 11.05 2.61 1.67
C LYS A 84 9.64 2.71 1.08
N LYS A 85 9.20 3.92 0.72
CA LYS A 85 7.99 4.13 -0.07
C LYS A 85 8.31 3.87 -1.54
N LYS A 86 7.58 2.97 -2.18
CA LYS A 86 7.63 2.88 -3.65
C LYS A 86 7.06 4.18 -4.22
N LYS A 87 7.88 4.92 -4.97
CA LYS A 87 7.38 6.04 -5.78
C LYS A 87 6.67 5.44 -6.99
N ALA A 88 5.35 5.37 -6.95
CA ALA A 88 4.56 5.08 -8.13
C ALA A 88 4.66 6.26 -9.10
N LYS A 89 5.24 6.03 -10.28
CA LYS A 89 5.13 7.00 -11.38
C LYS A 89 3.77 6.78 -12.03
N TYR A 90 2.81 7.65 -11.71
CA TYR A 90 1.53 7.67 -12.40
C TYR A 90 1.75 8.16 -13.85
N LYS A 91 1.36 7.34 -14.83
CA LYS A 91 1.22 7.75 -16.24
C LYS A 91 -0.25 7.64 -16.62
N SER A 92 -0.93 8.77 -16.70
CA SER A 92 -2.29 8.79 -17.26
C SER A 92 -2.22 8.61 -18.78
N TYR A 93 -3.06 7.73 -19.30
CA TYR A 93 -3.29 7.61 -20.74
C TYR A 93 -4.03 8.85 -21.25
N LYS A 94 -3.51 9.51 -22.28
CA LYS A 94 -4.09 10.73 -22.89
C LYS A 94 -4.92 10.37 -24.13
N GLY A 95 -5.91 9.52 -24.02
CA GLY A 95 -6.79 9.19 -25.15
C GLY A 95 -8.24 9.16 -24.71
N GLU A 96 -9.11 9.86 -25.42
CA GLU A 96 -10.57 9.73 -25.29
C GLU A 96 -11.01 8.58 -26.21
N ILE A 97 -11.32 7.42 -25.63
CA ILE A 97 -11.84 6.27 -26.39
C ILE A 97 -13.06 5.73 -25.65
N GLY A 98 -14.26 6.20 -26.02
CA GLY A 98 -15.53 5.67 -25.52
C GLY A 98 -16.30 6.60 -24.59
N LYS A 99 -17.38 6.10 -23.98
CA LYS A 99 -18.21 6.84 -23.03
C LYS A 99 -17.73 6.61 -21.59
N ILE A 100 -17.56 7.70 -20.85
CA ILE A 100 -17.28 7.66 -19.43
C ILE A 100 -18.61 7.52 -18.67
N ALA A 101 -18.72 6.51 -17.81
CA ALA A 101 -19.87 6.36 -16.92
C ALA A 101 -19.76 7.32 -15.71
N PRO A 102 -20.90 7.73 -15.13
CA PRO A 102 -20.89 8.57 -13.94
C PRO A 102 -20.23 7.85 -12.75
N ASN A 103 -19.68 8.63 -11.81
CA ASN A 103 -19.21 8.08 -10.54
C ASN A 103 -20.42 7.87 -9.60
N VAL A 104 -20.97 6.66 -9.60
CA VAL A 104 -22.14 6.30 -8.80
C VAL A 104 -21.73 6.00 -7.34
N ILE A 105 -20.53 5.47 -7.13
CA ILE A 105 -20.04 5.10 -5.79
C ILE A 105 -19.71 6.33 -4.95
N ASP A 106 -19.17 7.38 -5.56
CA ASP A 106 -18.78 8.63 -4.91
C ASP A 106 -18.07 8.44 -3.54
N ARG A 107 -17.12 7.48 -3.50
CA ARG A 107 -16.35 7.08 -2.31
C ARG A 107 -17.13 6.35 -1.23
N ASP A 108 -18.39 6.04 -1.43
CA ASP A 108 -19.13 5.13 -0.55
C ASP A 108 -18.77 3.67 -0.91
N PHE A 109 -17.68 3.20 -0.35
CA PHE A 109 -17.17 1.83 -0.54
C PHE A 109 -17.83 0.82 0.40
N ILE A 110 -18.75 1.26 1.28
CA ILE A 110 -19.42 0.39 2.23
C ILE A 110 -20.52 -0.38 1.50
N ALA A 111 -20.47 -1.70 1.60
CA ALA A 111 -21.52 -2.60 1.17
C ALA A 111 -22.08 -3.32 2.40
N THR A 112 -23.38 -3.61 2.43
CA THR A 112 -24.05 -4.27 3.56
C THR A 112 -24.21 -5.78 3.36
N ALA A 113 -24.02 -6.24 2.11
CA ALA A 113 -24.07 -7.64 1.73
C ALA A 113 -23.12 -7.94 0.55
N PRO A 114 -22.73 -9.22 0.35
CA PRO A 114 -21.95 -9.62 -0.81
C PRO A 114 -22.64 -9.27 -2.14
N ASN A 115 -21.84 -9.02 -3.15
CA ASN A 115 -22.28 -8.75 -4.52
C ASN A 115 -23.16 -7.49 -4.71
N GLN A 116 -23.09 -6.53 -3.80
CA GLN A 116 -23.73 -5.22 -3.99
C GLN A 116 -22.83 -4.24 -4.76
N LYS A 117 -21.55 -4.21 -4.40
CA LYS A 117 -20.56 -3.32 -5.00
C LYS A 117 -19.28 -4.09 -5.30
N TRP A 118 -18.92 -4.14 -6.54
CA TRP A 118 -17.63 -4.68 -7.00
C TRP A 118 -16.72 -3.58 -7.47
N THR A 119 -15.41 -3.80 -7.37
CA THR A 119 -14.41 -2.93 -7.98
C THR A 119 -13.43 -3.73 -8.82
N THR A 120 -12.90 -3.09 -9.87
CA THR A 120 -11.91 -3.69 -10.78
C THR A 120 -10.89 -2.67 -11.22
N ASP A 121 -9.70 -3.14 -11.51
CA ASP A 121 -8.61 -2.36 -12.08
C ASP A 121 -7.59 -3.29 -12.75
N VAL A 122 -6.70 -2.74 -13.56
CA VAL A 122 -5.61 -3.49 -14.20
C VAL A 122 -4.28 -3.07 -13.61
N THR A 123 -3.53 -4.05 -13.10
CA THR A 123 -2.17 -3.78 -12.62
C THR A 123 -1.11 -4.53 -13.40
N GLU A 124 0.04 -3.88 -13.60
CA GLU A 124 1.24 -4.50 -14.15
C GLU A 124 2.06 -5.14 -13.03
N VAL A 125 2.45 -6.39 -13.21
CA VAL A 125 3.40 -7.10 -12.35
C VAL A 125 4.62 -7.50 -13.18
N LYS A 126 5.80 -7.12 -12.72
CA LYS A 126 7.05 -7.51 -13.35
C LYS A 126 7.60 -8.76 -12.67
N ILE A 127 7.73 -9.85 -13.43
CA ILE A 127 8.32 -11.12 -12.98
C ILE A 127 9.60 -11.35 -13.80
N LYS A 128 10.76 -11.26 -13.13
CA LYS A 128 12.08 -11.29 -13.80
C LYS A 128 12.09 -10.25 -14.94
N ASP A 129 12.26 -10.70 -16.15
CA ASP A 129 12.36 -9.84 -17.35
C ASP A 129 11.02 -9.69 -18.10
N ARG A 130 9.95 -10.31 -17.61
CA ARG A 130 8.63 -10.28 -18.26
C ARG A 130 7.65 -9.42 -17.48
N LYS A 131 6.74 -8.78 -18.22
CA LYS A 131 5.60 -8.06 -17.68
C LYS A 131 4.35 -8.89 -17.88
N ILE A 132 3.57 -8.99 -16.83
CA ILE A 132 2.22 -9.57 -16.87
C ILE A 132 1.23 -8.57 -16.31
N TYR A 133 0.00 -8.66 -16.75
CA TYR A 133 -1.10 -7.82 -16.31
C TYR A 133 -2.13 -8.68 -15.60
N LEU A 134 -2.60 -8.20 -14.47
CA LEU A 134 -3.64 -8.83 -13.67
C LEU A 134 -4.85 -7.91 -13.64
N SER A 135 -6.02 -8.44 -13.98
CA SER A 135 -7.32 -7.77 -13.90
C SER A 135 -8.23 -8.58 -12.99
N PRO A 136 -8.40 -8.23 -11.71
CA PRO A 136 -9.33 -8.87 -10.79
C PRO A 136 -10.64 -8.09 -10.68
N ILE A 137 -11.70 -8.77 -10.24
CA ILE A 137 -12.90 -8.18 -9.64
C ILE A 137 -12.88 -8.49 -8.16
N LEU A 138 -12.98 -7.46 -7.33
CA LEU A 138 -13.01 -7.51 -5.88
C LEU A 138 -14.41 -7.13 -5.38
N ASP A 139 -14.98 -7.94 -4.48
CA ASP A 139 -16.20 -7.57 -3.73
C ASP A 139 -15.82 -6.57 -2.63
N MET A 140 -16.50 -5.43 -2.59
CA MET A 140 -16.24 -4.39 -1.60
C MET A 140 -16.73 -4.76 -0.20
N PHE A 141 -17.66 -5.73 -0.07
CA PHE A 141 -18.18 -6.16 1.22
C PHE A 141 -17.16 -6.92 2.06
N ASN A 142 -16.51 -7.92 1.47
CA ASN A 142 -15.63 -8.85 2.19
C ASN A 142 -14.20 -8.92 1.63
N GLY A 143 -13.91 -8.22 0.54
CA GLY A 143 -12.60 -8.26 -0.12
C GLY A 143 -12.34 -9.55 -0.93
N GLU A 144 -13.37 -10.36 -1.19
CA GLU A 144 -13.26 -11.57 -2.00
C GLU A 144 -12.92 -11.24 -3.45
N ILE A 145 -12.00 -12.02 -4.03
CA ILE A 145 -11.74 -11.98 -5.48
C ILE A 145 -12.79 -12.85 -6.18
N ILE A 146 -13.78 -12.19 -6.76
CA ILE A 146 -14.87 -12.86 -7.52
C ILE A 146 -14.31 -13.56 -8.74
N SER A 147 -13.50 -12.87 -9.52
CA SER A 147 -12.81 -13.43 -10.66
C SER A 147 -11.52 -12.68 -10.95
N TYR A 148 -10.66 -13.26 -11.77
CA TYR A 148 -9.47 -12.58 -12.28
C TYR A 148 -9.01 -13.15 -13.62
N THR A 149 -8.26 -12.34 -14.36
CA THR A 149 -7.55 -12.76 -15.57
C THR A 149 -6.12 -12.25 -15.55
N ILE A 150 -5.19 -13.11 -15.97
CA ILE A 150 -3.78 -12.76 -16.18
C ILE A 150 -3.52 -12.79 -17.70
N SER A 151 -2.84 -11.76 -18.19
CA SER A 151 -2.47 -11.65 -19.61
C SER A 151 -1.09 -11.02 -19.76
N TYR A 152 -0.47 -11.25 -20.92
CA TYR A 152 0.75 -10.51 -21.31
C TYR A 152 0.44 -9.13 -21.90
N HIS A 153 -0.82 -8.87 -22.26
CA HIS A 153 -1.27 -7.60 -22.83
C HIS A 153 -2.50 -7.07 -22.09
N PRO A 154 -2.52 -5.79 -21.68
CA PRO A 154 -3.69 -5.17 -21.04
C PRO A 154 -4.72 -4.75 -22.12
N ASP A 155 -5.35 -5.74 -22.75
CA ASP A 155 -6.30 -5.53 -23.82
C ASP A 155 -7.76 -5.69 -23.36
N LEU A 156 -8.70 -5.32 -24.24
CA LEU A 156 -10.13 -5.48 -24.00
C LEU A 156 -10.50 -6.95 -23.74
N GLN A 157 -9.83 -7.88 -24.41
CA GLN A 157 -10.13 -9.31 -24.27
C GLN A 157 -9.85 -9.82 -22.86
N MET A 158 -8.81 -9.28 -22.20
CA MET A 158 -8.50 -9.59 -20.81
C MET A 158 -9.64 -9.16 -19.87
N ALA A 159 -10.15 -7.94 -20.02
CA ALA A 159 -11.27 -7.43 -19.24
C ALA A 159 -12.56 -8.20 -19.51
N MET A 160 -12.85 -8.53 -20.78
CA MET A 160 -14.03 -9.35 -21.14
C MET A 160 -13.95 -10.77 -20.55
N LYS A 161 -12.81 -11.44 -20.64
CA LYS A 161 -12.63 -12.77 -20.04
C LYS A 161 -12.80 -12.74 -18.51
N MET A 162 -12.39 -11.68 -17.85
CA MET A 162 -12.57 -11.48 -16.41
C MET A 162 -14.08 -11.39 -16.09
N LEU A 163 -14.85 -10.58 -16.84
CA LEU A 163 -16.30 -10.48 -16.68
C LEU A 163 -16.98 -11.83 -16.93
N ASP A 164 -16.64 -12.53 -18.02
CA ASP A 164 -17.23 -13.82 -18.34
C ASP A 164 -17.01 -14.86 -17.23
N LYS A 165 -15.85 -14.84 -16.58
CA LYS A 165 -15.57 -15.70 -15.44
C LYS A 165 -16.42 -15.32 -14.21
N ALA A 166 -16.57 -14.02 -13.92
CA ALA A 166 -17.40 -13.55 -12.83
C ALA A 166 -18.85 -13.97 -13.02
N PHE A 167 -19.37 -13.77 -14.23
CA PHE A 167 -20.74 -14.10 -14.60
C PHE A 167 -21.08 -15.60 -14.57
N LYS A 168 -20.07 -16.47 -14.68
CA LYS A 168 -20.22 -17.93 -14.55
C LYS A 168 -20.14 -18.42 -13.11
N LYS A 169 -19.42 -17.69 -12.25
CA LYS A 169 -19.13 -18.10 -10.88
C LYS A 169 -20.24 -17.67 -9.91
N THR A 170 -20.88 -16.55 -10.17
CA THR A 170 -21.75 -15.88 -9.20
C THR A 170 -23.04 -15.44 -9.86
N ASP A 171 -24.17 -15.72 -9.21
CA ASP A 171 -25.44 -15.11 -9.54
C ASP A 171 -25.37 -13.61 -9.28
N ILE A 172 -25.73 -12.83 -10.31
CA ILE A 172 -25.61 -11.39 -10.25
C ILE A 172 -26.91 -10.80 -9.74
N PRO A 173 -26.91 -10.19 -8.55
CA PRO A 173 -28.11 -9.52 -8.04
C PRO A 173 -28.42 -8.29 -8.88
N GLU A 174 -29.71 -7.96 -8.94
CA GLU A 174 -30.16 -6.73 -9.60
C GLU A 174 -29.57 -5.50 -8.90
N GLY A 175 -29.09 -4.55 -9.70
CA GLY A 175 -28.52 -3.30 -9.19
C GLY A 175 -27.07 -3.40 -8.69
N LEU A 176 -26.36 -4.52 -8.90
CA LEU A 176 -24.95 -4.61 -8.63
C LEU A 176 -24.20 -3.45 -9.31
N ILE A 177 -23.35 -2.75 -8.56
CA ILE A 177 -22.49 -1.68 -9.07
C ILE A 177 -21.09 -2.23 -9.33
N LEU A 178 -20.57 -2.09 -10.56
CA LEU A 178 -19.19 -2.39 -10.88
C LEU A 178 -18.41 -1.10 -11.11
N HIS A 179 -17.49 -0.79 -10.20
CA HIS A 179 -16.65 0.40 -10.22
C HIS A 179 -15.28 0.13 -10.84
N SER A 180 -14.78 1.08 -11.62
CA SER A 180 -13.44 1.03 -12.22
C SER A 180 -12.83 2.43 -12.35
N ASP A 181 -11.57 2.49 -12.72
CA ASP A 181 -10.98 3.71 -13.24
C ASP A 181 -11.51 4.03 -14.65
N GLN A 182 -11.00 5.13 -15.26
CA GLN A 182 -11.35 5.50 -16.64
C GLN A 182 -10.43 4.80 -17.66
N GLY A 183 -10.00 3.57 -17.43
CA GLY A 183 -9.24 2.78 -18.39
C GLY A 183 -10.01 2.60 -19.71
N TRP A 184 -9.31 2.69 -20.84
CA TRP A 184 -9.95 2.64 -22.17
C TRP A 184 -10.79 1.35 -22.41
N HIS A 185 -10.39 0.22 -21.83
CA HIS A 185 -11.11 -1.04 -21.95
C HIS A 185 -12.46 -1.02 -21.24
N TYR A 186 -12.61 -0.27 -20.14
CA TYR A 186 -13.88 -0.08 -19.43
C TYR A 186 -14.81 0.92 -20.13
N GLN A 187 -14.25 1.85 -20.92
CA GLN A 187 -15.01 2.80 -21.73
C GLN A 187 -15.53 2.19 -23.04
N HIS A 188 -15.04 1.00 -23.42
CA HIS A 188 -15.38 0.37 -24.69
C HIS A 188 -16.83 -0.12 -24.73
N LEU A 189 -17.55 0.14 -25.83
CA LEU A 189 -18.97 -0.20 -26.00
C LEU A 189 -19.29 -1.66 -25.70
N ARG A 190 -18.41 -2.59 -26.10
CA ARG A 190 -18.59 -4.02 -25.83
C ARG A 190 -18.58 -4.35 -24.34
N TYR A 191 -17.71 -3.70 -23.56
CA TYR A 191 -17.66 -3.87 -22.12
C TYR A 191 -18.92 -3.30 -21.47
N GLN A 192 -19.32 -2.09 -21.83
CA GLN A 192 -20.53 -1.43 -21.32
C GLN A 192 -21.79 -2.24 -21.64
N LYS A 193 -21.88 -2.77 -22.88
CA LYS A 193 -22.99 -3.64 -23.29
C LYS A 193 -23.05 -4.90 -22.43
N ALA A 194 -21.93 -5.57 -22.18
CA ALA A 194 -21.90 -6.78 -21.36
C ALA A 194 -22.39 -6.55 -19.91
N LEU A 195 -22.13 -5.37 -19.34
CA LEU A 195 -22.67 -4.99 -18.02
C LEU A 195 -24.18 -4.70 -18.12
N LYS A 196 -24.59 -3.91 -19.11
CA LYS A 196 -26.00 -3.54 -19.31
C LYS A 196 -26.90 -4.77 -19.55
N ASP A 197 -26.43 -5.73 -20.35
CA ASP A 197 -27.17 -6.97 -20.65
C ASP A 197 -27.43 -7.83 -19.39
N ARG A 198 -26.78 -7.49 -18.27
CA ARG A 198 -26.94 -8.14 -16.95
C ARG A 198 -27.43 -7.20 -15.84
N ASN A 199 -27.99 -6.04 -16.21
CA ASN A 199 -28.47 -5.03 -15.27
C ASN A 199 -27.40 -4.57 -14.22
N ILE A 200 -26.12 -4.65 -14.57
CA ILE A 200 -25.03 -4.16 -13.74
C ILE A 200 -24.84 -2.67 -14.00
N VAL A 201 -24.84 -1.88 -12.94
CA VAL A 201 -24.62 -0.45 -12.98
C VAL A 201 -23.11 -0.17 -13.09
N GLN A 202 -22.68 0.42 -14.19
CA GLN A 202 -21.30 0.83 -14.34
C GLN A 202 -21.03 2.14 -13.60
N SER A 203 -19.96 2.18 -12.81
CA SER A 203 -19.45 3.37 -12.12
C SER A 203 -17.98 3.57 -12.48
N MET A 204 -17.58 4.83 -12.73
CA MET A 204 -16.17 5.16 -13.02
C MET A 204 -15.67 6.26 -12.10
N SER A 205 -14.42 6.14 -11.66
CA SER A 205 -13.74 7.19 -10.88
C SER A 205 -13.63 8.49 -11.67
N ARG A 206 -13.53 9.61 -10.97
CA ARG A 206 -13.24 10.91 -11.59
C ARG A 206 -11.83 10.92 -12.16
N LYS A 207 -11.65 11.64 -13.26
CA LYS A 207 -10.35 11.73 -13.95
C LYS A 207 -9.26 12.26 -13.00
N GLY A 208 -8.18 11.50 -12.86
CA GLY A 208 -7.03 11.87 -12.02
C GLY A 208 -7.25 11.78 -10.52
N ASN A 209 -8.36 11.21 -10.05
CA ASN A 209 -8.65 11.06 -8.63
C ASN A 209 -8.43 9.60 -8.18
N CYS A 210 -7.22 9.32 -7.69
CA CYS A 210 -6.85 7.99 -7.22
C CYS A 210 -7.67 7.53 -5.99
N LEU A 211 -8.18 8.45 -5.18
CA LEU A 211 -8.98 8.11 -4.00
C LEU A 211 -10.31 7.44 -4.37
N ASP A 212 -10.81 7.65 -5.57
CA ASP A 212 -12.06 7.04 -6.03
C ASP A 212 -11.90 5.53 -6.31
N ASN A 213 -10.67 4.99 -6.43
CA ASN A 213 -10.37 3.56 -6.59
C ASN A 213 -9.47 3.01 -5.46
N ALA A 214 -9.60 3.59 -4.26
CA ALA A 214 -8.73 3.31 -3.11
C ALA A 214 -8.70 1.82 -2.71
N MET A 215 -9.80 1.08 -2.86
CA MET A 215 -9.86 -0.34 -2.51
C MET A 215 -8.94 -1.17 -3.41
N MET A 216 -8.94 -0.94 -4.73
CA MET A 216 -8.04 -1.65 -5.64
C MET A 216 -6.57 -1.24 -5.44
N GLU A 217 -6.31 0.05 -5.16
CA GLU A 217 -4.97 0.52 -4.84
C GLU A 217 -4.42 -0.15 -3.56
N ASN A 218 -5.26 -0.29 -2.54
CA ASN A 218 -4.91 -1.00 -1.30
C ASN A 218 -4.61 -2.49 -1.58
N PHE A 219 -5.51 -3.16 -2.29
CA PHE A 219 -5.32 -4.56 -2.68
C PHE A 219 -4.00 -4.78 -3.43
N PHE A 220 -3.73 -4.00 -4.47
CA PHE A 220 -2.48 -4.10 -5.21
C PHE A 220 -1.24 -3.71 -4.40
N GLY A 221 -1.41 -2.79 -3.44
CA GLY A 221 -0.36 -2.41 -2.51
C GLY A 221 0.06 -3.54 -1.57
N LEU A 222 -0.90 -4.38 -1.16
CA LEU A 222 -0.65 -5.56 -0.33
C LEU A 222 -0.06 -6.73 -1.14
N MET A 223 -0.54 -6.90 -2.39
CA MET A 223 -0.12 -7.99 -3.26
C MET A 223 1.33 -7.83 -3.76
N LYS A 224 1.77 -6.61 -4.06
CA LYS A 224 3.11 -6.29 -4.58
C LYS A 224 4.15 -6.09 -3.48
#